data_6c74d13c008ada67592e07abef895b23
#
_entry.id   6c74d13c008ada67592e07abef895b23
#
_cell.length_a   1.000
_cell.length_b   1.000
_cell.length_c   1.000
_cell.angle_alpha   90.00
_cell.angle_beta   90.00
_cell.angle_gamma   90.00
#
_symmetry.space_group_name_H-M   'P 1'
#
loop_
_entity.id
_entity.type
_entity.pdbx_description
1 polymer ?
#
loop_
_entity_poly.entity_id
_entity_poly.type
_entity_poly.pdbx_seq_one_letter_code
_entity_poly.pdbx_strand_id
1 'polypeptide(L)'
;MNAALPQEMQQHTYAIMHEVEGSHWWFVGRRAILESFLERICSRLQAPDSRLHILDVGCGTGANIEMLSQYGDAEGVDVSDDALEFCRRKGLSVKKGLAEELPYEDGAFDVTTALDVIEHLDDDVAGLKEMHRVTRSGGYSLFFVPAFMWLWGVQDDISHHRIRYTRRQIVERIEKAGYIVERATYANWTFFAPILAG
;
A
#
# COMPACT_ATOMS: atom_id res chain seq x y z
N MET A 1 -18.46 6.44 -21.66
CA MET A 1 -17.74 5.15 -21.81
C MET A 1 -17.49 4.70 -20.39
N ASN A 2 -18.12 3.60 -19.94
CA ASN A 2 -17.81 3.02 -18.63
C ASN A 2 -16.37 2.47 -18.71
N ALA A 3 -15.43 3.12 -18.05
CA ALA A 3 -14.15 2.50 -17.77
C ALA A 3 -14.46 1.22 -16.96
N ALA A 4 -14.01 0.06 -17.43
CA ALA A 4 -14.09 -1.15 -16.65
C ALA A 4 -13.29 -0.90 -15.35
N LEU A 5 -13.92 -1.15 -14.20
CA LEU A 5 -13.22 -1.12 -12.93
C LEU A 5 -12.00 -2.07 -13.00
N PRO A 6 -10.89 -1.76 -12.31
CA PRO A 6 -9.78 -2.70 -12.18
C PRO A 6 -10.29 -4.07 -11.79
N GLN A 7 -9.70 -5.15 -12.34
CA GLN A 7 -10.08 -6.49 -11.96
C GLN A 7 -9.80 -6.68 -10.45
N GLU A 8 -10.86 -6.76 -9.66
CA GLU A 8 -10.76 -7.10 -8.25
C GLU A 8 -10.19 -8.52 -8.09
N MET A 9 -9.43 -8.75 -7.03
CA MET A 9 -9.07 -10.12 -6.64
C MET A 9 -10.36 -10.93 -6.46
N GLN A 10 -10.31 -12.22 -6.76
CA GLN A 10 -11.47 -13.09 -6.60
C GLN A 10 -11.94 -13.08 -5.14
N GLN A 11 -13.25 -13.00 -4.91
CA GLN A 11 -13.88 -12.85 -3.59
C GLN A 11 -13.33 -13.83 -2.52
N HIS A 12 -13.08 -15.08 -2.90
CA HIS A 12 -12.53 -16.09 -1.98
C HIS A 12 -11.09 -15.76 -1.54
N THR A 13 -10.34 -14.99 -2.32
CA THR A 13 -8.96 -14.59 -1.98
C THR A 13 -8.93 -13.67 -0.77
N TYR A 14 -9.88 -12.74 -0.66
CA TYR A 14 -9.99 -11.86 0.52
C TYR A 14 -10.26 -12.64 1.80
N ALA A 15 -11.12 -13.66 1.75
CA ALA A 15 -11.39 -14.51 2.91
C ALA A 15 -10.13 -15.28 3.36
N ILE A 16 -9.37 -15.86 2.42
CA ILE A 16 -8.10 -16.54 2.71
C ILE A 16 -7.07 -15.54 3.26
N MET A 17 -6.93 -14.38 2.63
CA MET A 17 -6.02 -13.33 3.12
C MET A 17 -6.34 -12.95 4.55
N HIS A 18 -7.62 -12.71 4.85
CA HIS A 18 -8.07 -12.37 6.19
C HIS A 18 -7.69 -13.42 7.25
N GLU A 19 -7.77 -14.71 6.90
CA GLU A 19 -7.40 -15.80 7.81
C GLU A 19 -5.89 -15.87 8.07
N VAL A 20 -5.06 -15.59 7.06
CA VAL A 20 -3.61 -15.82 7.15
C VAL A 20 -2.78 -14.57 7.43
N GLU A 21 -3.29 -13.36 7.11
CA GLU A 21 -2.54 -12.11 7.22
C GLU A 21 -2.08 -11.78 8.64
N GLY A 22 -2.80 -12.29 9.66
CA GLY A 22 -2.45 -12.10 11.06
C GLY A 22 -1.30 -12.96 11.55
N SER A 23 -1.10 -14.14 10.94
CA SER A 23 -0.20 -15.19 11.48
C SER A 23 0.87 -15.68 10.51
N HIS A 24 0.64 -15.58 9.21
CA HIS A 24 1.59 -16.07 8.23
C HIS A 24 2.88 -15.23 8.25
N TRP A 25 4.02 -15.89 8.33
CA TRP A 25 5.36 -15.30 8.52
C TRP A 25 5.68 -14.17 7.52
N TRP A 26 5.21 -14.27 6.27
CA TRP A 26 5.43 -13.26 5.24
C TRP A 26 4.77 -11.93 5.62
N PHE A 27 3.47 -11.94 5.95
CA PHE A 27 2.73 -10.72 6.31
C PHE A 27 3.25 -10.11 7.62
N VAL A 28 3.56 -10.96 8.61
CA VAL A 28 4.14 -10.51 9.89
C VAL A 28 5.51 -9.87 9.67
N GLY A 29 6.39 -10.54 8.93
CA GLY A 29 7.74 -10.03 8.62
C GLY A 29 7.69 -8.74 7.79
N ARG A 30 6.79 -8.67 6.79
CA ARG A 30 6.57 -7.45 6.01
C ARG A 30 6.14 -6.28 6.89
N ARG A 31 5.14 -6.47 7.77
CA ARG A 31 4.70 -5.42 8.69
C ARG A 31 5.84 -4.95 9.60
N ALA A 32 6.64 -5.82 10.18
CA ALA A 32 7.78 -5.44 10.99
C ALA A 32 8.81 -4.56 10.24
N ILE A 33 9.03 -4.84 8.95
CA ILE A 33 9.86 -3.98 8.09
C ILE A 33 9.21 -2.60 7.92
N LEU A 34 7.90 -2.57 7.60
CA LEU A 34 7.15 -1.33 7.39
C LEU A 34 7.10 -0.48 8.66
N GLU A 35 6.86 -1.09 9.83
CA GLU A 35 6.90 -0.43 11.14
C GLU A 35 8.23 0.29 11.38
N SER A 36 9.37 -0.31 11.02
CA SER A 36 10.68 0.32 11.16
C SER A 36 10.84 1.61 10.32
N PHE A 37 10.11 1.72 9.20
CA PHE A 37 10.05 2.95 8.41
C PHE A 37 9.07 3.95 9.01
N LEU A 38 7.90 3.48 9.44
CA LEU A 38 6.87 4.32 10.05
C LEU A 38 7.37 5.00 11.34
N GLU A 39 8.08 4.29 12.20
CA GLU A 39 8.70 4.86 13.40
C GLU A 39 9.60 6.06 13.06
N ARG A 40 10.42 5.94 12.00
CA ARG A 40 11.29 7.02 11.54
C ARG A 40 10.52 8.19 10.94
N ILE A 41 9.47 7.91 10.16
CA ILE A 41 8.59 8.92 9.57
C ILE A 41 7.88 9.68 10.69
N CYS A 42 7.22 8.97 11.59
CA CYS A 42 6.47 9.56 12.69
C CYS A 42 7.36 10.39 13.64
N SER A 43 8.59 9.91 13.93
CA SER A 43 9.54 10.66 14.74
C SER A 43 9.96 11.99 14.11
N ARG A 44 9.94 12.10 12.77
CA ARG A 44 10.28 13.34 12.05
C ARG A 44 9.10 14.32 11.95
N LEU A 45 7.90 13.78 11.82
CA LEU A 45 6.70 14.61 11.68
C LEU A 45 6.33 15.35 12.96
N GLN A 46 6.85 14.90 14.12
CA GLN A 46 6.69 15.50 15.45
C GLN A 46 5.41 16.34 15.56
N ALA A 47 4.29 15.69 15.81
CA ALA A 47 3.04 16.36 16.14
C ALA A 47 2.91 16.40 17.67
N PRO A 48 3.33 17.48 18.35
CA PRO A 48 3.39 17.51 19.82
C PRO A 48 2.01 17.34 20.48
N ASP A 49 0.93 17.72 19.79
CA ASP A 49 -0.42 17.80 20.37
C ASP A 49 -1.53 17.20 19.47
N SER A 50 -1.22 16.64 18.30
CA SER A 50 -2.20 16.02 17.40
C SER A 50 -1.76 14.66 16.94
N ARG A 51 -2.72 13.72 16.83
CA ARG A 51 -2.47 12.43 16.20
C ARG A 51 -2.26 12.63 14.69
N LEU A 52 -1.33 11.85 14.10
CA LEU A 52 -1.12 11.86 12.66
C LEU A 52 -2.37 11.33 11.94
N HIS A 53 -2.74 11.93 10.82
CA HIS A 53 -3.74 11.39 9.91
C HIS A 53 -3.05 10.51 8.87
N ILE A 54 -3.45 9.23 8.83
CA ILE A 54 -2.77 8.21 8.00
C ILE A 54 -3.79 7.56 7.06
N LEU A 55 -3.46 7.49 5.77
CA LEU A 55 -4.27 6.79 4.77
C LEU A 55 -3.55 5.55 4.26
N ASP A 56 -4.24 4.41 4.27
CA ASP A 56 -3.81 3.18 3.58
C ASP A 56 -4.59 3.03 2.27
N VAL A 57 -3.92 3.22 1.14
CA VAL A 57 -4.50 3.07 -0.20
C VAL A 57 -4.40 1.61 -0.63
N GLY A 58 -5.52 1.01 -1.06
CA GLY A 58 -5.63 -0.42 -1.31
C GLY A 58 -5.57 -1.22 -0.01
N CYS A 59 -6.36 -0.82 0.99
CA CYS A 59 -6.28 -1.34 2.35
C CYS A 59 -6.70 -2.81 2.52
N GLY A 60 -7.32 -3.42 1.49
CA GLY A 60 -7.76 -4.81 1.54
C GLY A 60 -8.66 -5.10 2.74
N THR A 61 -8.34 -6.14 3.50
CA THR A 61 -9.10 -6.58 4.69
C THR A 61 -8.72 -5.85 5.99
N GLY A 62 -7.86 -4.83 5.90
CA GLY A 62 -7.59 -3.85 6.96
C GLY A 62 -6.47 -4.19 7.94
N ALA A 63 -5.68 -5.25 7.70
CA ALA A 63 -4.59 -5.61 8.62
C ALA A 63 -3.51 -4.52 8.76
N ASN A 64 -3.25 -3.78 7.69
CA ASN A 64 -2.31 -2.67 7.74
C ASN A 64 -2.91 -1.46 8.49
N ILE A 65 -4.22 -1.19 8.36
CA ILE A 65 -4.89 -0.11 9.12
C ILE A 65 -4.74 -0.35 10.63
N GLU A 66 -4.89 -1.59 11.09
CA GLU A 66 -4.70 -1.95 12.51
C GLU A 66 -3.27 -1.64 13.00
N MET A 67 -2.25 -1.92 12.18
CA MET A 67 -0.87 -1.54 12.45
C MET A 67 -0.68 -0.02 12.45
N LEU A 68 -1.18 0.68 11.42
CA LEU A 68 -1.06 2.12 11.24
C LEU A 68 -1.75 2.90 12.38
N SER A 69 -2.83 2.36 12.94
CA SER A 69 -3.58 2.96 14.05
C SER A 69 -2.77 3.09 15.35
N GLN A 70 -1.62 2.41 15.44
CA GLN A 70 -0.68 2.58 16.56
C GLN A 70 0.08 3.92 16.45
N TYR A 71 0.17 4.49 15.26
CA TYR A 71 0.92 5.72 14.96
C TYR A 71 0.05 6.96 14.80
N GLY A 72 -1.25 6.78 14.54
CA GLY A 72 -2.15 7.90 14.28
C GLY A 72 -3.60 7.48 14.10
N ASP A 73 -4.41 8.41 13.60
CA ASP A 73 -5.78 8.16 13.16
C ASP A 73 -5.69 7.62 11.73
N ALA A 74 -5.84 6.29 11.60
CA ALA A 74 -5.70 5.60 10.32
C ALA A 74 -7.05 5.29 9.69
N GLU A 75 -7.15 5.56 8.40
CA GLU A 75 -8.28 5.13 7.58
C GLU A 75 -7.79 4.47 6.28
N GLY A 76 -8.66 3.72 5.62
CA GLY A 76 -8.34 2.99 4.41
C GLY A 76 -9.23 3.35 3.23
N VAL A 77 -8.72 3.13 2.02
CA VAL A 77 -9.51 3.18 0.79
C VAL A 77 -9.23 1.92 -0.04
N ASP A 78 -10.29 1.35 -0.60
CA ASP A 78 -10.18 0.19 -1.50
C ASP A 78 -11.31 0.24 -2.54
N VAL A 79 -11.12 -0.43 -3.66
CA VAL A 79 -12.13 -0.55 -4.73
C VAL A 79 -13.14 -1.65 -4.42
N SER A 80 -12.75 -2.66 -3.64
CA SER A 80 -13.53 -3.87 -3.38
C SER A 80 -14.48 -3.70 -2.20
N ASP A 81 -15.77 -3.79 -2.46
CA ASP A 81 -16.78 -3.81 -1.40
C ASP A 81 -16.62 -5.00 -0.46
N ASP A 82 -16.20 -6.15 -0.99
CA ASP A 82 -15.94 -7.36 -0.19
C ASP A 82 -14.80 -7.15 0.81
N ALA A 83 -13.69 -6.54 0.37
CA ALA A 83 -12.58 -6.18 1.25
C ALA A 83 -13.02 -5.19 2.34
N LEU A 84 -13.74 -4.13 1.93
CA LEU A 84 -14.22 -3.10 2.84
C LEU A 84 -15.23 -3.64 3.87
N GLU A 85 -15.98 -4.68 3.54
CA GLU A 85 -16.89 -5.32 4.51
C GLU A 85 -16.12 -5.98 5.66
N PHE A 86 -14.97 -6.60 5.42
CA PHE A 86 -14.09 -7.09 6.51
C PHE A 86 -13.62 -5.94 7.41
N CYS A 87 -13.22 -4.81 6.81
CA CYS A 87 -12.81 -3.63 7.57
C CYS A 87 -13.94 -3.09 8.45
N ARG A 88 -15.16 -2.96 7.89
CA ARG A 88 -16.32 -2.46 8.62
C ARG A 88 -16.69 -3.35 9.80
N ARG A 89 -16.61 -4.68 9.64
CA ARG A 89 -16.85 -5.64 10.73
C ARG A 89 -15.84 -5.51 11.86
N LYS A 90 -14.63 -5.08 11.56
CA LYS A 90 -13.59 -4.76 12.56
C LYS A 90 -13.74 -3.35 13.15
N GLY A 91 -14.70 -2.54 12.69
CA GLY A 91 -14.90 -1.15 13.12
C GLY A 91 -13.85 -0.17 12.58
N LEU A 92 -13.15 -0.54 11.50
CA LEU A 92 -12.14 0.31 10.87
C LEU A 92 -12.81 1.39 10.00
N SER A 93 -12.20 2.58 9.96
CA SER A 93 -12.63 3.67 9.09
C SER A 93 -12.18 3.39 7.66
N VAL A 94 -13.14 3.24 6.74
CA VAL A 94 -12.82 2.93 5.34
C VAL A 94 -13.80 3.57 4.37
N LYS A 95 -13.29 3.96 3.19
CA LYS A 95 -14.08 4.45 2.07
C LYS A 95 -13.85 3.60 0.82
N LYS A 96 -14.84 3.58 -0.07
CA LYS A 96 -14.67 3.03 -1.40
C LYS A 96 -14.08 4.11 -2.32
N GLY A 97 -13.05 3.77 -3.10
CA GLY A 97 -12.43 4.69 -4.05
C GLY A 97 -11.37 4.01 -4.91
N LEU A 98 -11.03 4.66 -6.01
CA LEU A 98 -9.93 4.28 -6.89
C LEU A 98 -8.64 4.96 -6.41
N ALA A 99 -7.49 4.30 -6.56
CA ALA A 99 -6.20 4.89 -6.23
C ALA A 99 -5.85 6.06 -7.16
N GLU A 100 -6.38 6.05 -8.40
CA GLU A 100 -6.20 7.11 -9.40
C GLU A 100 -7.20 8.28 -9.22
N GLU A 101 -8.20 8.15 -8.32
CA GLU A 101 -9.19 9.18 -7.98
C GLU A 101 -9.62 9.02 -6.52
N LEU A 102 -8.77 9.49 -5.61
CA LEU A 102 -8.98 9.33 -4.18
C LEU A 102 -10.07 10.29 -3.67
N PRO A 103 -11.05 9.80 -2.87
CA PRO A 103 -12.20 10.59 -2.39
C PRO A 103 -11.83 11.46 -1.18
N TYR A 104 -10.72 12.22 -1.30
CA TYR A 104 -10.17 13.06 -0.24
C TYR A 104 -9.69 14.40 -0.77
N GLU A 105 -9.69 15.41 0.09
CA GLU A 105 -9.16 16.74 -0.21
C GLU A 105 -7.63 16.74 -0.30
N ASP A 106 -7.09 17.78 -0.95
CA ASP A 106 -5.65 17.99 -1.05
C ASP A 106 -5.03 18.15 0.35
N GLY A 107 -3.93 17.44 0.59
CA GLY A 107 -3.18 17.57 1.84
C GLY A 107 -3.90 17.07 3.09
N ALA A 108 -4.89 16.19 2.94
CA ALA A 108 -5.68 15.67 4.06
C ALA A 108 -4.89 14.77 5.02
N PHE A 109 -3.77 14.19 4.58
CA PHE A 109 -3.02 13.20 5.35
C PHE A 109 -1.57 13.60 5.60
N ASP A 110 -1.09 13.26 6.79
CA ASP A 110 0.32 13.39 7.18
C ASP A 110 1.18 12.28 6.55
N VAL A 111 0.59 11.06 6.49
CA VAL A 111 1.24 9.88 5.95
C VAL A 111 0.25 9.13 5.04
N THR A 112 0.73 8.69 3.88
CA THR A 112 -0.01 7.78 3.01
C THR A 112 0.79 6.50 2.78
N THR A 113 0.12 5.36 2.67
CA THR A 113 0.74 4.07 2.36
C THR A 113 0.06 3.43 1.16
N ALA A 114 0.85 2.73 0.31
CA ALA A 114 0.35 1.80 -0.69
C ALA A 114 1.24 0.55 -0.69
N LEU A 115 0.68 -0.53 -0.18
CA LEU A 115 1.41 -1.74 0.16
C LEU A 115 0.90 -2.91 -0.69
N ASP A 116 1.62 -3.24 -1.76
CA ASP A 116 1.23 -4.16 -2.84
C ASP A 116 -0.04 -3.68 -3.56
N VAL A 117 -0.01 -2.45 -4.09
CA VAL A 117 -1.13 -1.80 -4.79
C VAL A 117 -0.72 -1.25 -6.16
N ILE A 118 0.43 -0.57 -6.23
CA ILE A 118 0.86 0.18 -7.42
C ILE A 118 1.00 -0.72 -8.65
N GLU A 119 1.39 -1.98 -8.45
CA GLU A 119 1.52 -3.02 -9.49
C GLU A 119 0.20 -3.44 -10.13
N HIS A 120 -0.93 -3.12 -9.52
CA HIS A 120 -2.26 -3.42 -10.05
C HIS A 120 -2.84 -2.30 -10.91
N LEU A 121 -2.33 -1.07 -10.81
CA LEU A 121 -2.90 0.10 -11.45
C LEU A 121 -2.67 0.09 -12.97
N ASP A 122 -3.66 0.58 -13.71
CA ASP A 122 -3.55 0.80 -15.15
C ASP A 122 -2.58 1.94 -15.45
N ASP A 123 -2.65 3.02 -14.67
CA ASP A 123 -1.73 4.15 -14.69
C ASP A 123 -1.13 4.35 -13.28
N ASP A 124 0.00 3.70 -13.04
CA ASP A 124 0.69 3.76 -11.76
C ASP A 124 1.14 5.19 -11.38
N VAL A 125 1.47 6.01 -12.40
CA VAL A 125 1.83 7.41 -12.16
C VAL A 125 0.61 8.24 -11.78
N ALA A 126 -0.57 7.97 -12.33
CA ALA A 126 -1.80 8.64 -11.92
C ALA A 126 -2.14 8.35 -10.45
N GLY A 127 -2.10 7.08 -10.02
CA GLY A 127 -2.32 6.71 -8.62
C GLY A 127 -1.29 7.35 -7.69
N LEU A 128 -0.01 7.35 -8.06
CA LEU A 128 1.03 8.01 -7.29
C LEU A 128 0.81 9.53 -7.18
N LYS A 129 0.30 10.21 -8.23
CA LYS A 129 -0.05 11.63 -8.21
C LYS A 129 -1.22 11.92 -7.27
N GLU A 130 -2.24 11.07 -7.27
CA GLU A 130 -3.36 11.21 -6.34
C GLU A 130 -2.91 11.03 -4.88
N MET A 131 -2.06 10.06 -4.60
CA MET A 131 -1.46 9.91 -3.28
C MET A 131 -0.62 11.13 -2.89
N HIS A 132 0.15 11.70 -3.84
CA HIS A 132 0.89 12.94 -3.62
C HIS A 132 -0.05 14.10 -3.33
N ARG A 133 -1.17 14.24 -4.04
CA ARG A 133 -2.17 15.29 -3.85
C ARG A 133 -2.78 15.26 -2.45
N VAL A 134 -3.19 14.08 -1.98
CA VAL A 134 -3.84 13.94 -0.67
C VAL A 134 -2.84 13.96 0.49
N THR A 135 -1.54 13.76 0.23
CA THR A 135 -0.49 13.92 1.24
C THR A 135 -0.14 15.39 1.39
N ARG A 136 -0.16 15.91 2.62
CA ARG A 136 0.18 17.33 2.87
C ARG A 136 1.62 17.65 2.52
N SER A 137 1.91 18.93 2.30
CA SER A 137 3.28 19.40 2.14
C SER A 137 4.12 19.07 3.40
N GLY A 138 5.28 18.47 3.20
CA GLY A 138 6.13 17.96 4.27
C GLY A 138 5.65 16.66 4.91
N GLY A 139 4.57 16.05 4.41
CA GLY A 139 4.14 14.69 4.75
C GLY A 139 4.99 13.63 4.07
N TYR A 140 4.70 12.37 4.34
CA TYR A 140 5.43 11.22 3.81
C TYR A 140 4.52 10.21 3.15
N SER A 141 5.07 9.51 2.15
CA SER A 141 4.42 8.34 1.55
C SER A 141 5.35 7.14 1.62
N LEU A 142 4.77 5.97 1.93
CA LEU A 142 5.48 4.69 2.00
C LEU A 142 4.90 3.71 0.98
N PHE A 143 5.75 3.26 0.07
CA PHE A 143 5.39 2.33 -0.99
C PHE A 143 6.09 1.00 -0.81
N PHE A 144 5.34 -0.10 -0.99
CA PHE A 144 5.89 -1.44 -1.07
C PHE A 144 5.35 -2.10 -2.33
N VAL A 145 6.24 -2.61 -3.20
CA VAL A 145 5.89 -3.20 -4.49
C VAL A 145 6.72 -4.45 -4.77
N PRO A 146 6.22 -5.44 -5.54
CA PRO A 146 6.97 -6.61 -5.91
C PRO A 146 8.15 -6.25 -6.83
N ALA A 147 9.29 -6.92 -6.59
CA ALA A 147 10.50 -6.66 -7.34
C ALA A 147 10.73 -7.70 -8.44
N PHE A 148 11.36 -7.23 -9.54
CA PHE A 148 11.92 -7.99 -10.64
C PHE A 148 10.93 -8.82 -11.47
N MET A 149 10.70 -8.42 -12.73
CA MET A 149 9.85 -9.14 -13.71
C MET A 149 10.24 -10.61 -13.91
N TRP A 150 11.51 -10.96 -13.78
CA TRP A 150 11.97 -12.35 -13.92
C TRP A 150 11.63 -13.25 -12.72
N LEU A 151 11.11 -12.68 -11.62
CA LEU A 151 10.49 -13.41 -10.50
C LEU A 151 8.97 -13.60 -10.68
N TRP A 152 8.43 -13.25 -11.84
CA TRP A 152 7.01 -13.44 -12.13
C TRP A 152 6.61 -14.89 -11.94
N GLY A 153 5.53 -15.14 -11.22
CA GLY A 153 5.03 -16.46 -10.90
C GLY A 153 3.51 -16.55 -10.86
N VAL A 154 2.99 -17.73 -10.58
CA VAL A 154 1.55 -17.99 -10.51
C VAL A 154 0.82 -17.02 -9.55
N GLN A 155 1.48 -16.59 -8.48
CA GLN A 155 0.87 -15.64 -7.55
C GLN A 155 0.60 -14.28 -8.20
N ASP A 156 1.45 -13.83 -9.13
CA ASP A 156 1.23 -12.57 -9.84
C ASP A 156 0.00 -12.65 -10.74
N ASP A 157 -0.19 -13.80 -11.41
CA ASP A 157 -1.36 -14.04 -12.26
C ASP A 157 -2.65 -14.10 -11.43
N ILE A 158 -2.65 -14.79 -10.29
CA ILE A 158 -3.79 -14.91 -9.37
C ILE A 158 -4.15 -13.52 -8.78
N SER A 159 -3.14 -12.73 -8.44
CA SER A 159 -3.31 -11.38 -7.87
C SER A 159 -3.58 -10.33 -8.94
N HIS A 160 -3.58 -10.69 -10.22
CA HIS A 160 -3.75 -9.75 -11.36
C HIS A 160 -2.72 -8.62 -11.35
N HIS A 161 -1.48 -8.92 -10.96
CA HIS A 161 -0.38 -7.96 -11.11
C HIS A 161 -0.18 -7.62 -12.60
N ARG A 162 0.30 -6.42 -12.87
CA ARG A 162 0.62 -5.96 -14.22
C ARG A 162 2.12 -5.84 -14.42
N ILE A 163 2.85 -5.59 -13.34
CA ILE A 163 4.28 -5.33 -13.37
C ILE A 163 4.94 -5.66 -12.02
N ARG A 164 6.20 -6.07 -12.10
CA ARG A 164 7.15 -6.06 -10.99
C ARG A 164 8.25 -5.05 -11.30
N TYR A 165 8.70 -4.31 -10.32
CA TYR A 165 9.58 -3.17 -10.51
C TYR A 165 11.04 -3.50 -10.19
N THR A 166 11.96 -2.89 -10.93
CA THR A 166 13.30 -2.63 -10.38
C THR A 166 13.23 -1.36 -9.52
N ARG A 167 14.18 -1.20 -8.59
CA ARG A 167 14.29 0.02 -7.78
C ARG A 167 14.32 1.29 -8.64
N ARG A 168 15.06 1.26 -9.76
CA ARG A 168 15.14 2.39 -10.66
C ARG A 168 13.79 2.74 -11.27
N GLN A 169 13.06 1.74 -11.75
CA GLN A 169 11.75 1.97 -12.38
C GLN A 169 10.74 2.58 -11.41
N ILE A 170 10.62 2.06 -10.19
CA ILE A 170 9.65 2.62 -9.24
C ILE A 170 10.06 4.02 -8.77
N VAL A 171 11.36 4.28 -8.54
CA VAL A 171 11.86 5.62 -8.21
C VAL A 171 11.53 6.62 -9.31
N GLU A 172 11.80 6.30 -10.59
CA GLU A 172 11.46 7.18 -11.71
C GLU A 172 9.95 7.51 -11.78
N ARG A 173 9.06 6.58 -11.43
CA ARG A 173 7.61 6.82 -11.38
C ARG A 173 7.20 7.70 -10.22
N ILE A 174 7.74 7.44 -9.04
CA ILE A 174 7.49 8.22 -7.83
C ILE A 174 7.95 9.68 -8.03
N GLU A 175 9.13 9.90 -8.63
CA GLU A 175 9.64 11.23 -8.96
C GLU A 175 8.79 11.94 -10.02
N LYS A 176 8.29 11.21 -11.05
CA LYS A 176 7.33 11.75 -12.04
C LYS A 176 6.00 12.17 -11.41
N ALA A 177 5.61 11.55 -10.32
CA ALA A 177 4.42 11.92 -9.56
C ALA A 177 4.61 13.16 -8.67
N GLY A 178 5.84 13.68 -8.54
CA GLY A 178 6.14 14.91 -7.80
C GLY A 178 6.82 14.69 -6.46
N TYR A 179 7.12 13.44 -6.08
CA TYR A 179 7.79 13.13 -4.82
C TYR A 179 9.31 13.35 -4.87
N ILE A 180 9.88 13.59 -3.70
CA ILE A 180 11.31 13.49 -3.43
C ILE A 180 11.55 12.14 -2.73
N VAL A 181 12.31 11.25 -3.37
CA VAL A 181 12.60 9.92 -2.83
C VAL A 181 13.75 10.00 -1.82
N GLU A 182 13.44 9.90 -0.53
CA GLU A 182 14.47 9.88 0.52
C GLU A 182 15.18 8.52 0.62
N ARG A 183 14.45 7.42 0.40
CA ARG A 183 14.99 6.07 0.52
C ARG A 183 14.25 5.09 -0.37
N ALA A 184 15.01 4.29 -1.10
CA ALA A 184 14.51 3.14 -1.83
C ALA A 184 15.46 1.95 -1.63
N THR A 185 14.92 0.80 -1.21
CA THR A 185 15.69 -0.40 -0.92
C THR A 185 14.90 -1.65 -1.31
N TYR A 186 15.59 -2.75 -1.49
CA TYR A 186 14.95 -4.06 -1.57
C TYR A 186 14.77 -4.63 -0.16
N ALA A 187 13.58 -5.20 0.08
CA ALA A 187 13.30 -5.99 1.28
C ALA A 187 13.54 -7.48 1.00
N ASN A 188 13.76 -8.26 2.06
CA ASN A 188 13.88 -9.73 1.99
C ASN A 188 14.97 -10.27 1.06
N TRP A 189 16.04 -9.55 0.82
CA TRP A 189 17.14 -9.97 -0.04
C TRP A 189 17.78 -11.29 0.42
N THR A 190 17.68 -11.64 1.71
CA THR A 190 18.20 -12.91 2.28
C THR A 190 17.45 -14.15 1.77
N PHE A 191 16.19 -13.99 1.33
CA PHE A 191 15.40 -15.08 0.73
C PHE A 191 15.62 -15.23 -0.78
N PHE A 192 16.43 -14.37 -1.37
CA PHE A 192 16.67 -14.36 -2.81
C PHE A 192 17.26 -15.67 -3.31
N ALA A 193 18.29 -16.19 -2.63
CA ALA A 193 18.93 -17.44 -3.01
C ALA A 193 17.99 -18.67 -2.91
N PRO A 194 17.20 -18.87 -1.84
CA PRO A 194 16.18 -19.91 -1.79
C PRO A 194 15.10 -19.79 -2.87
N ILE A 195 14.66 -18.57 -3.20
CA ILE A 195 13.64 -18.35 -4.26
C ILE A 195 14.19 -18.75 -5.65
N LEU A 196 15.50 -18.57 -5.89
CA LEU A 196 16.12 -18.97 -7.15
C LEU A 196 16.39 -20.47 -7.27
N ALA A 197 16.46 -21.16 -6.14
CA ALA A 197 16.78 -22.60 -6.10
C ALA A 197 15.55 -23.52 -6.14
N GLY A 198 14.34 -22.98 -6.03
CA GLY A 198 13.05 -23.68 -6.09
C GLY A 198 12.39 -23.56 -7.42
#